data_918c9ae9308558ec97f069d6332546e6
#
_entry.id   918c9ae9308558ec97f069d6332546e6
#
_cell.length_a   1.000
_cell.length_b   1.000
_cell.length_c   1.000
_cell.angle_alpha   90.00
_cell.angle_beta   90.00
_cell.angle_gamma   90.00
#
_symmetry.space_group_name_H-M   'P 1'
#
loop_
_entity.id
_entity.type
_entity.pdbx_description
1 polymer ?
#
loop_
_entity_poly.entity_id
_entity_poly.type
_entity_poly.pdbx_seq_one_letter_code
_entity_poly.pdbx_strand_id
1 'polypeptide(L)'
;SAVDMHHRNEYNDITKWIFAKAEQVFKDQGYDPNSEPVCDNMWANINKRYSHNRNHIHPGALWSGVYYIQAPKDCGRLWFTDPRGEAHMIMPRYKERPPFTWREVYYEPIPGRLLIFPAWLVHEVEPNLNKEFENDDSRGWRYSISFNLNQGLRKGAKYDNERKGHSSGGMI
;
A
#
# COMPACT_ATOMS: atom_id res chain seq x y z
N SER A 1 14.86 8.11 -4.66
CA SER A 1 15.91 7.60 -3.76
C SER A 1 16.33 6.20 -4.16
N ALA A 2 17.42 5.69 -3.55
CA ALA A 2 17.77 4.28 -3.66
C ALA A 2 16.64 3.42 -3.09
N VAL A 3 16.48 2.19 -3.59
CA VAL A 3 15.39 1.26 -3.23
C VAL A 3 15.72 0.36 -2.04
N ASP A 4 16.80 0.66 -1.34
CA ASP A 4 17.41 -0.14 -0.27
C ASP A 4 17.33 0.53 1.12
N MET A 5 16.42 1.47 1.34
CA MET A 5 16.31 2.23 2.59
C MET A 5 16.20 1.33 3.82
N HIS A 6 15.52 0.18 3.71
CA HIS A 6 15.33 -0.76 4.80
C HIS A 6 16.61 -1.46 5.28
N HIS A 7 17.71 -1.33 4.54
CA HIS A 7 19.03 -1.84 4.94
C HIS A 7 19.94 -0.78 5.58
N ARG A 8 19.49 0.46 5.67
CA ARG A 8 20.30 1.56 6.18
C ARG A 8 19.97 1.87 7.63
N ASN A 9 21.00 2.03 8.44
CA ASN A 9 20.86 2.22 9.89
C ASN A 9 20.02 3.45 10.26
N GLU A 10 20.11 4.53 9.49
CA GLU A 10 19.36 5.77 9.73
C GLU A 10 17.84 5.60 9.61
N TYR A 11 17.36 4.52 8.98
CA TYR A 11 15.92 4.22 8.82
C TYR A 11 15.46 3.04 9.67
N ASN A 12 16.31 2.50 10.56
CA ASN A 12 15.99 1.31 11.34
C ASN A 12 14.69 1.43 12.13
N ASP A 13 14.43 2.56 12.76
CA ASP A 13 13.26 2.72 13.62
C ASP A 13 11.97 2.71 12.84
N ILE A 14 11.91 3.48 11.74
CA ILE A 14 10.71 3.48 10.87
C ILE A 14 10.53 2.12 10.17
N THR A 15 11.61 1.47 9.77
CA THR A 15 11.59 0.13 9.17
C THR A 15 11.01 -0.88 10.15
N LYS A 16 11.53 -0.96 11.37
CA LYS A 16 11.00 -1.85 12.42
C LYS A 16 9.53 -1.60 12.71
N TRP A 17 9.13 -0.33 12.77
CA TRP A 17 7.73 0.02 13.00
C TRP A 17 6.82 -0.43 11.85
N ILE A 18 7.23 -0.25 10.59
CA ILE A 18 6.51 -0.73 9.40
C ILE A 18 6.39 -2.25 9.45
N PHE A 19 7.47 -2.98 9.75
CA PHE A 19 7.46 -4.44 9.85
C PHE A 19 6.51 -4.94 10.93
N ALA A 20 6.47 -4.29 12.10
CA ALA A 20 5.52 -4.64 13.16
C ALA A 20 4.05 -4.49 12.70
N LYS A 21 3.74 -3.51 11.84
CA LYS A 21 2.42 -3.36 11.24
C LYS A 21 2.16 -4.40 10.15
N ALA A 22 3.16 -4.73 9.35
CA ALA A 22 3.07 -5.79 8.35
C ALA A 22 2.85 -7.17 8.97
N GLU A 23 3.49 -7.47 10.10
CA GLU A 23 3.24 -8.69 10.90
C GLU A 23 1.76 -8.80 11.32
N GLN A 24 1.15 -7.68 11.71
CA GLN A 24 -0.28 -7.68 12.04
C GLN A 24 -1.13 -8.00 10.81
N VAL A 25 -0.82 -7.42 9.64
CA VAL A 25 -1.51 -7.74 8.38
C VAL A 25 -1.39 -9.23 8.07
N PHE A 26 -0.20 -9.83 8.17
CA PHE A 26 0.01 -11.26 7.92
C PHE A 26 -0.85 -12.14 8.84
N LYS A 27 -0.93 -11.77 10.11
CA LYS A 27 -1.77 -12.43 11.11
C LYS A 27 -3.26 -12.35 10.78
N ASP A 28 -3.73 -11.14 10.42
CA ASP A 28 -5.13 -10.88 10.09
C ASP A 28 -5.55 -11.61 8.79
N GLN A 29 -4.60 -11.84 7.88
CA GLN A 29 -4.80 -12.61 6.64
C GLN A 29 -4.69 -14.13 6.85
N GLY A 30 -4.34 -14.60 8.04
CA GLY A 30 -4.20 -16.02 8.33
C GLY A 30 -2.98 -16.67 7.65
N TYR A 31 -1.91 -15.91 7.41
CA TYR A 31 -0.69 -16.46 6.85
C TYR A 31 0.00 -17.41 7.82
N ASP A 32 0.82 -18.32 7.27
CA ASP A 32 1.57 -19.28 8.06
C ASP A 32 2.34 -18.59 9.20
N PRO A 33 2.14 -18.96 10.48
CA PRO A 33 2.83 -18.35 11.61
C PRO A 33 4.36 -18.55 11.59
N ASN A 34 4.84 -19.52 10.78
CA ASN A 34 6.26 -19.72 10.51
C ASN A 34 6.82 -18.72 9.48
N SER A 35 5.98 -17.89 8.92
CA SER A 35 6.39 -16.86 7.96
C SER A 35 6.50 -15.47 8.60
N GLU A 36 7.22 -14.61 7.94
CA GLU A 36 7.40 -13.20 8.31
C GLU A 36 7.39 -12.30 7.07
N PRO A 37 7.04 -11.02 7.21
CA PRO A 37 7.19 -10.05 6.13
C PRO A 37 8.66 -9.87 5.76
N VAL A 38 8.95 -9.92 4.49
CA VAL A 38 10.27 -9.59 3.91
C VAL A 38 10.10 -8.38 3.01
N CYS A 39 10.92 -7.35 3.20
CA CYS A 39 10.92 -6.18 2.36
C CYS A 39 11.81 -6.40 1.14
N ASP A 40 11.22 -6.36 -0.05
CA ASP A 40 11.98 -6.45 -1.30
C ASP A 40 12.65 -5.12 -1.65
N ASN A 41 11.93 -4.05 -1.42
CA ASN A 41 12.43 -2.69 -1.65
C ASN A 41 11.66 -1.67 -0.82
N MET A 42 12.36 -0.59 -0.47
CA MET A 42 11.84 0.55 0.26
C MET A 42 12.52 1.82 -0.22
N TRP A 43 11.74 2.84 -0.56
CA TRP A 43 12.28 4.09 -1.12
C TRP A 43 11.49 5.32 -0.68
N ALA A 44 12.14 6.48 -0.69
CA ALA A 44 11.49 7.76 -0.45
C ALA A 44 11.03 8.40 -1.76
N ASN A 45 9.81 8.93 -1.75
CA ASN A 45 9.26 9.76 -2.80
C ASN A 45 9.25 11.22 -2.35
N ILE A 46 9.67 12.09 -3.25
CA ILE A 46 9.60 13.54 -3.14
C ILE A 46 8.74 14.03 -4.31
N ASN A 47 7.49 14.34 -4.01
CA ASN A 47 6.53 14.78 -5.00
C ASN A 47 6.38 16.31 -4.95
N LYS A 48 7.10 16.97 -5.83
CA LYS A 48 6.96 18.40 -6.10
C LYS A 48 5.60 18.71 -6.73
N ARG A 49 5.28 19.98 -6.88
CA ARG A 49 4.06 20.41 -7.58
C ARG A 49 3.95 19.74 -8.95
N TYR A 50 2.74 19.25 -9.28
CA TYR A 50 2.37 18.49 -10.48
C TYR A 50 2.92 17.05 -10.55
N SER A 51 3.78 16.63 -9.62
CA SER A 51 4.21 15.24 -9.56
C SER A 51 3.03 14.32 -9.22
N HIS A 52 2.89 13.23 -9.96
CA HIS A 52 1.82 12.24 -9.81
C HIS A 52 2.34 10.84 -10.16
N ASN A 53 1.56 9.81 -9.84
CA ASN A 53 1.80 8.45 -10.28
C ASN A 53 0.57 7.96 -11.04
N ARG A 54 0.74 7.48 -12.27
CA ARG A 54 -0.34 6.89 -13.05
C ARG A 54 -0.79 5.57 -12.45
N ASN A 55 -1.97 5.09 -12.86
CA ASN A 55 -2.47 3.77 -12.51
C ASN A 55 -1.42 2.67 -12.74
N HIS A 56 -1.15 1.90 -11.68
CA HIS A 56 -0.19 0.81 -11.71
C HIS A 56 -0.48 -0.22 -10.61
N ILE A 57 0.25 -1.32 -10.67
CA ILE A 57 0.33 -2.38 -9.66
C ILE A 57 1.81 -2.67 -9.38
N HIS A 58 2.10 -3.49 -8.37
CA HIS A 58 3.47 -3.90 -8.04
C HIS A 58 3.68 -5.40 -8.29
N PRO A 59 4.00 -5.82 -9.54
CA PRO A 59 4.21 -7.22 -9.86
C PRO A 59 5.37 -7.81 -9.05
N GLY A 60 5.18 -9.05 -8.57
CA GLY A 60 6.20 -9.76 -7.79
C GLY A 60 6.17 -9.51 -6.28
N ALA A 61 5.31 -8.60 -5.80
CA ALA A 61 5.07 -8.38 -4.38
C ALA A 61 3.70 -8.93 -3.94
N LEU A 62 3.56 -9.28 -2.66
CA LEU A 62 2.28 -9.62 -2.04
C LEU A 62 1.56 -8.37 -1.54
N TRP A 63 2.29 -7.49 -0.86
CA TRP A 63 1.79 -6.26 -0.28
C TRP A 63 2.65 -5.08 -0.69
N SER A 64 2.01 -3.95 -0.84
CA SER A 64 2.66 -2.66 -1.01
C SER A 64 2.19 -1.71 0.08
N GLY A 65 2.97 -0.68 0.33
CA GLY A 65 2.54 0.31 1.30
C GLY A 65 3.17 1.66 1.09
N VAL A 66 2.57 2.64 1.74
CA VAL A 66 3.04 4.02 1.77
C VAL A 66 2.89 4.61 3.17
N TYR A 67 3.95 5.25 3.65
CA TYR A 67 3.95 6.04 4.87
C TYR A 67 4.18 7.51 4.52
N TYR A 68 3.32 8.41 5.01
CA TYR A 68 3.41 9.84 4.73
C TYR A 68 4.22 10.55 5.81
N ILE A 69 5.31 11.21 5.42
CA ILE A 69 6.16 12.03 6.28
C ILE A 69 5.63 13.46 6.31
N GLN A 70 5.36 14.02 5.12
CA GLN A 70 4.82 15.35 4.93
C GLN A 70 3.75 15.31 3.86
N ALA A 71 2.63 15.96 4.14
CA ALA A 71 1.49 16.02 3.24
C ALA A 71 0.80 17.39 3.38
N PRO A 72 1.25 18.41 2.64
CA PRO A 72 0.59 19.70 2.63
C PRO A 72 -0.78 19.60 1.98
N LYS A 73 -1.61 20.60 2.18
CA LYS A 73 -2.94 20.69 1.58
C LYS A 73 -2.88 20.53 0.06
N ASP A 74 -3.86 19.85 -0.51
CA ASP A 74 -4.00 19.61 -1.96
C ASP A 74 -2.78 18.93 -2.61
N CYS A 75 -2.00 18.16 -1.85
CA CYS A 75 -0.81 17.48 -2.37
C CYS A 75 -1.11 16.16 -3.12
N GLY A 76 -2.39 15.85 -3.38
CA GLY A 76 -2.85 14.70 -4.16
C GLY A 76 -3.13 13.45 -3.32
N ARG A 77 -4.26 12.82 -3.56
CA ARG A 77 -4.78 11.64 -2.86
C ARG A 77 -4.24 10.35 -3.48
N LEU A 78 -4.26 9.27 -2.70
CA LEU A 78 -4.05 7.92 -3.20
C LEU A 78 -5.40 7.31 -3.53
N TRP A 79 -5.61 6.91 -4.77
CA TRP A 79 -6.81 6.25 -5.26
C TRP A 79 -6.59 4.78 -5.48
N PHE A 80 -7.62 3.98 -5.21
CA PHE A 80 -7.69 2.57 -5.52
C PHE A 80 -8.90 2.30 -6.41
N THR A 81 -8.70 1.48 -7.44
CA THR A 81 -9.76 1.07 -8.37
C THR A 81 -10.21 -0.35 -8.06
N ASP A 82 -11.52 -0.60 -8.08
CA ASP A 82 -12.07 -1.96 -7.95
C ASP A 82 -11.59 -2.81 -9.14
N PRO A 83 -10.89 -3.93 -8.89
CA PRO A 83 -10.38 -4.80 -9.96
C PRO A 83 -11.48 -5.56 -10.71
N ARG A 84 -12.71 -5.57 -10.20
CA ARG A 84 -13.86 -6.25 -10.82
C ARG A 84 -14.51 -5.37 -11.88
N GLY A 85 -13.80 -5.09 -12.98
CA GLY A 85 -14.25 -4.19 -14.04
C GLY A 85 -15.64 -4.51 -14.58
N GLU A 86 -15.95 -5.79 -14.74
CA GLU A 86 -17.23 -6.27 -15.24
C GLU A 86 -18.40 -5.97 -14.31
N ALA A 87 -18.16 -5.89 -13.00
CA ALA A 87 -19.19 -5.53 -12.02
C ALA A 87 -19.74 -4.11 -12.21
N HIS A 88 -19.04 -3.28 -12.99
CA HIS A 88 -19.40 -1.89 -13.25
C HIS A 88 -20.03 -1.64 -14.63
N MET A 89 -20.23 -2.69 -15.44
CA MET A 89 -20.87 -2.56 -16.75
C MET A 89 -22.33 -2.11 -16.67
N ILE A 90 -23.02 -2.57 -15.63
CA ILE A 90 -24.40 -2.17 -15.34
C ILE A 90 -24.46 -1.66 -13.91
N MET A 91 -24.76 -0.37 -13.76
CA MET A 91 -24.89 0.24 -12.46
C MET A 91 -26.37 0.32 -12.05
N PRO A 92 -26.81 -0.41 -11.01
CA PRO A 92 -28.14 -0.26 -10.47
C PRO A 92 -28.32 1.12 -9.83
N ARG A 93 -29.56 1.57 -9.72
CA ARG A 93 -29.90 2.78 -8.95
C ARG A 93 -29.98 2.40 -7.47
N TYR A 94 -29.14 3.01 -6.64
CA TYR A 94 -29.16 2.82 -5.20
C TYR A 94 -29.94 3.95 -4.53
N LYS A 95 -30.76 3.61 -3.55
CA LYS A 95 -31.28 4.60 -2.59
C LYS A 95 -30.16 5.04 -1.65
N GLU A 96 -29.36 4.07 -1.21
CA GLU A 96 -28.16 4.25 -0.40
C GLU A 96 -27.11 3.25 -0.89
N ARG A 97 -25.91 3.74 -1.20
CA ARG A 97 -24.87 2.91 -1.79
C ARG A 97 -24.09 2.16 -0.70
N PRO A 98 -24.12 0.82 -0.66
CA PRO A 98 -23.34 0.06 0.30
C PRO A 98 -21.82 0.23 0.08
N PRO A 99 -21.01 0.18 1.17
CA PRO A 99 -19.56 0.36 1.06
C PRO A 99 -18.86 -0.61 0.11
N PHE A 100 -19.36 -1.84 -0.04
CA PHE A 100 -18.78 -2.88 -0.91
C PHE A 100 -19.09 -2.70 -2.41
N THR A 101 -19.83 -1.66 -2.80
CA THR A 101 -20.17 -1.35 -4.20
C THR A 101 -19.36 -0.20 -4.76
N TRP A 102 -18.26 0.13 -4.15
CA TRP A 102 -17.36 1.16 -4.65
C TRP A 102 -16.73 0.76 -5.99
N ARG A 103 -16.53 1.73 -6.86
CA ARG A 103 -15.72 1.60 -8.06
C ARG A 103 -14.31 2.11 -7.83
N GLU A 104 -14.23 3.20 -7.12
CA GLU A 104 -13.00 3.86 -6.74
C GLU A 104 -13.12 4.38 -5.31
N VAL A 105 -12.07 4.28 -4.54
CA VAL A 105 -11.94 4.86 -3.20
C VAL A 105 -10.63 5.61 -3.09
N TYR A 106 -10.59 6.63 -2.26
CA TYR A 106 -9.37 7.38 -2.03
C TYR A 106 -9.05 7.52 -0.55
N TYR A 107 -7.78 7.75 -0.31
CA TYR A 107 -7.26 8.11 1.00
C TYR A 107 -6.48 9.41 0.91
N GLU A 108 -6.84 10.35 1.80
CA GLU A 108 -6.09 11.60 1.95
C GLU A 108 -4.68 11.29 2.49
N PRO A 109 -3.64 11.89 1.94
CA PRO A 109 -2.32 11.84 2.53
C PRO A 109 -2.33 12.66 3.83
N ILE A 110 -2.00 12.00 4.94
CA ILE A 110 -1.94 12.62 6.27
C ILE A 110 -0.58 12.26 6.88
N PRO A 111 0.22 13.22 7.36
CA PRO A 111 1.46 12.92 8.04
C PRO A 111 1.28 11.89 9.16
N GLY A 112 2.11 10.86 9.21
CA GLY A 112 2.01 9.74 10.13
C GLY A 112 1.07 8.62 9.70
N ARG A 113 0.30 8.78 8.62
CA ARG A 113 -0.55 7.71 8.07
C ARG A 113 0.28 6.67 7.36
N LEU A 114 0.06 5.41 7.72
CA LEU A 114 0.53 4.23 7.00
C LEU A 114 -0.66 3.56 6.32
N LEU A 115 -0.52 3.26 5.03
CA LEU A 115 -1.43 2.42 4.27
C LEU A 115 -0.67 1.19 3.79
N ILE A 116 -1.22 -0.01 4.02
CA ILE A 116 -0.73 -1.29 3.49
C ILE A 116 -1.88 -1.90 2.70
N PHE A 117 -1.62 -2.30 1.47
CA PHE A 117 -2.64 -2.80 0.55
C PHE A 117 -2.07 -3.91 -0.34
N PRO A 118 -2.92 -4.81 -0.88
CA PRO A 118 -2.46 -5.85 -1.79
C PRO A 118 -1.73 -5.27 -3.00
N ALA A 119 -0.57 -5.81 -3.34
CA ALA A 119 0.28 -5.28 -4.40
C ALA A 119 -0.37 -5.35 -5.81
N TRP A 120 -1.34 -6.24 -5.99
CA TRP A 120 -2.14 -6.37 -7.22
C TRP A 120 -3.24 -5.32 -7.36
N LEU A 121 -3.57 -4.58 -6.29
CA LEU A 121 -4.65 -3.59 -6.32
C LEU A 121 -4.21 -2.37 -7.14
N VAL A 122 -4.95 -2.10 -8.22
CA VAL A 122 -4.68 -0.96 -9.10
C VAL A 122 -4.84 0.34 -8.34
N HIS A 123 -3.84 1.18 -8.40
CA HIS A 123 -3.83 2.45 -7.69
C HIS A 123 -3.08 3.55 -8.43
N GLU A 124 -3.43 4.77 -8.12
CA GLU A 124 -2.77 5.97 -8.64
C GLU A 124 -2.61 7.03 -7.55
N VAL A 125 -1.75 7.98 -7.81
CA VAL A 125 -1.54 9.13 -6.94
C VAL A 125 -1.79 10.40 -7.73
N GLU A 126 -2.76 11.20 -7.27
CA GLU A 126 -3.11 12.47 -7.89
C GLU A 126 -1.93 13.44 -7.95
N PRO A 127 -1.96 14.38 -8.88
CA PRO A 127 -0.98 15.47 -8.91
C PRO A 127 -0.97 16.28 -7.61
N ASN A 128 0.22 16.63 -7.16
CA ASN A 128 0.36 17.63 -6.11
C ASN A 128 -0.02 19.00 -6.66
N LEU A 129 -1.14 19.54 -6.23
CA LEU A 129 -1.69 20.82 -6.66
C LEU A 129 -1.59 21.91 -5.57
N ASN A 130 -0.73 21.71 -4.58
CA ASN A 130 -0.52 22.67 -3.51
C ASN A 130 -0.18 24.06 -4.08
N LYS A 131 -0.88 25.08 -3.59
CA LYS A 131 -0.74 26.48 -4.00
C LYS A 131 -0.34 27.41 -2.85
N GLU A 132 -0.22 26.87 -1.64
CA GLU A 132 0.14 27.65 -0.45
C GLU A 132 1.61 28.05 -0.45
N PHE A 133 2.44 27.32 -1.20
CA PHE A 133 3.87 27.53 -1.30
C PHE A 133 4.30 27.66 -2.76
N GLU A 134 5.41 28.35 -3.00
CA GLU A 134 6.01 28.42 -4.33
C GLU A 134 6.52 27.06 -4.79
N ASN A 135 6.72 26.88 -6.11
CA ASN A 135 7.03 25.58 -6.70
C ASN A 135 8.29 24.91 -6.12
N ASP A 136 9.29 25.69 -5.75
CA ASP A 136 10.57 25.20 -5.21
C ASP A 136 10.62 25.22 -3.67
N ASP A 137 9.54 25.62 -3.01
CA ASP A 137 9.45 25.56 -1.56
C ASP A 137 9.11 24.12 -1.12
N SER A 138 10.04 23.49 -0.43
CA SER A 138 9.91 22.10 0.04
C SER A 138 8.74 21.90 1.02
N ARG A 139 8.20 22.94 1.62
CA ARG A 139 7.00 22.88 2.46
C ARG A 139 5.74 22.50 1.66
N GLY A 140 5.71 22.83 0.36
CA GLY A 140 4.66 22.47 -0.56
C GLY A 140 4.80 21.06 -1.16
N TRP A 141 5.86 20.30 -0.85
CA TRP A 141 6.11 18.99 -1.42
C TRP A 141 5.52 17.88 -0.53
N ARG A 142 5.03 16.81 -1.15
CA ARG A 142 4.65 15.60 -0.43
C ARG A 142 5.88 14.68 -0.30
N TYR A 143 6.17 14.27 0.94
CA TYR A 143 7.21 13.30 1.26
C TYR A 143 6.57 12.02 1.75
N SER A 144 6.92 10.89 1.15
CA SER A 144 6.45 9.58 1.58
C SER A 144 7.54 8.52 1.43
N ILE A 145 7.41 7.46 2.22
CA ILE A 145 8.18 6.22 2.08
C ILE A 145 7.24 5.18 1.48
N SER A 146 7.63 4.58 0.36
CA SER A 146 6.94 3.44 -0.24
C SER A 146 7.77 2.18 -0.08
N PHE A 147 7.09 1.03 -0.01
CA PHE A 147 7.74 -0.26 0.16
C PHE A 147 6.91 -1.38 -0.45
N ASN A 148 7.58 -2.49 -0.78
CA ASN A 148 6.96 -3.74 -1.21
C ASN A 148 7.40 -4.87 -0.30
N LEU A 149 6.45 -5.76 0.03
CA LEU A 149 6.65 -6.86 0.95
C LEU A 149 6.27 -8.19 0.31
N ASN A 150 7.06 -9.19 0.62
CA ASN A 150 6.78 -10.60 0.36
C ASN A 150 6.76 -11.42 1.66
N GLN A 151 6.47 -12.68 1.53
CA GLN A 151 6.47 -13.65 2.61
C GLN A 151 7.77 -14.44 2.60
N GLY A 152 8.51 -14.42 3.70
CA GLY A 152 9.69 -15.23 3.94
C GLY A 152 9.48 -16.22 5.09
N LEU A 153 10.35 -17.20 5.22
CA LEU A 153 10.40 -18.08 6.39
C LEU A 153 11.13 -17.39 7.53
N ARG A 154 10.58 -17.50 8.73
CA ARG A 154 11.30 -17.13 9.95
C ARG A 154 12.55 -17.98 10.09
N LYS A 155 13.61 -17.38 10.65
CA LYS A 155 14.89 -18.07 10.86
C LYS A 155 14.67 -19.36 11.67
N GLY A 156 15.07 -20.48 11.10
CA GLY A 156 14.94 -21.80 11.75
C GLY A 156 13.59 -22.49 11.57
N ALA A 157 12.61 -21.82 10.97
CA ALA A 157 11.33 -22.42 10.63
C ALA A 157 11.42 -23.24 9.35
N LYS A 158 10.46 -24.17 9.19
CA LYS A 158 10.26 -24.94 7.95
C LYS A 158 8.83 -24.72 7.50
N TYR A 159 8.60 -24.66 6.19
CA TYR A 159 7.23 -24.73 5.68
C TYR A 159 6.65 -26.10 6.01
N ASP A 160 5.45 -26.09 6.55
CA ASP A 160 4.69 -27.34 6.69
C ASP A 160 4.25 -27.74 5.27
N ASN A 161 4.91 -28.75 4.70
CA ASN A 161 4.63 -29.23 3.34
C ASN A 161 3.28 -29.97 3.24
N GLU A 162 2.62 -30.21 4.36
CA GLU A 162 1.24 -30.66 4.39
C GLU A 162 0.30 -29.49 4.10
N ARG A 163 0.18 -29.11 2.82
CA ARG A 163 -1.03 -28.45 2.36
C ARG A 163 -2.16 -29.43 2.61
N LYS A 164 -2.82 -29.33 3.75
CA LYS A 164 -4.16 -29.89 3.91
C LYS A 164 -4.98 -29.26 2.81
N GLY A 165 -5.19 -30.05 1.73
CA GLY A 165 -6.01 -29.59 0.63
C GLY A 165 -7.29 -29.02 1.22
N HIS A 166 -7.62 -27.80 0.90
CA HIS A 166 -8.95 -27.29 1.13
C HIS A 166 -9.86 -28.21 0.31
N SER A 167 -10.42 -29.20 0.98
CA SER A 167 -11.59 -29.89 0.48
C SER A 167 -12.58 -28.78 0.16
N SER A 168 -12.97 -28.68 -1.10
CA SER A 168 -14.03 -27.84 -1.60
C SER A 168 -15.22 -27.87 -0.66
N GLY A 169 -15.25 -26.95 0.29
CA GLY A 169 -16.45 -26.67 1.08
C GLY A 169 -17.48 -26.13 0.10
N GLY A 170 -18.60 -26.84 0.05
CA GLY A 170 -19.65 -26.60 -0.90
C GLY A 170 -20.08 -25.13 -1.00
N MET A 171 -20.36 -24.73 -2.20
CA MET A 171 -21.17 -23.55 -2.48
C MET A 171 -22.49 -23.65 -1.72
N ILE A 172 -22.80 -22.62 -0.97
CA ILE A 172 -24.16 -22.29 -0.58
C ILE A 172 -24.68 -21.24 -1.55
#